data_775e5c6359bcf96694fe11b44a16a64d
#
_entry.id   775e5c6359bcf96694fe11b44a16a64d
#
_cell.length_a   1.000
_cell.length_b   1.000
_cell.length_c   1.000
_cell.angle_alpha   90.00
_cell.angle_beta   90.00
_cell.angle_gamma   90.00
#
_symmetry.space_group_name_H-M   'P 1'
#
loop_
_entity.id
_entity.type
_entity.pdbx_description
1 polymer ?
#
loop_
_entity_poly.entity_id
_entity_poly.type
_entity_poly.pdbx_seq_one_letter_code
_entity_poly.pdbx_strand_id
1 'polypeptide(L)'
;MFDKSEFYQGDLLKDFVHSIGLKWDNEFVIPPKQNESLDLIGVELLKRINQYLPWGIDNKINHLRGDLTKFITKYFQNSNNYHLKFQPPKEIIQSYIDSFEESNEWVRKEFFPYKERLFPKQDLANYKENYELKEMKPEYWNKISEFIADIVKTKN
;
A
#
# COMPACT_ATOMS: atom_id res chain seq x y z
N MET A 1 1.49 9.34 -8.95
CA MET A 1 2.54 8.33 -9.25
C MET A 1 3.82 9.10 -9.44
N PHE A 2 4.91 8.69 -8.78
CA PHE A 2 6.21 9.33 -8.98
C PHE A 2 6.70 9.04 -10.40
N ASP A 3 7.16 10.06 -11.09
CA ASP A 3 7.77 9.89 -12.41
C ASP A 3 9.23 9.52 -12.23
N LYS A 4 9.58 8.29 -12.59
CA LYS A 4 10.96 7.79 -12.47
C LYS A 4 11.95 8.56 -13.33
N SER A 5 11.49 9.23 -14.38
CA SER A 5 12.35 10.04 -15.25
C SER A 5 12.87 11.31 -14.54
N GLU A 6 12.18 11.76 -13.48
CA GLU A 6 12.60 12.91 -12.67
C GLU A 6 13.64 12.53 -11.60
N PHE A 7 13.88 11.24 -11.33
CA PHE A 7 14.82 10.80 -10.30
C PHE A 7 16.25 10.71 -10.83
N TYR A 8 17.20 11.05 -9.98
CA TYR A 8 18.61 10.82 -10.26
C TYR A 8 18.87 9.36 -10.62
N GLN A 9 19.36 9.10 -11.82
CA GLN A 9 19.54 7.76 -12.41
C GLN A 9 18.26 6.89 -12.44
N GLY A 10 17.06 7.49 -12.45
CA GLY A 10 15.79 6.77 -12.51
C GLY A 10 15.41 5.99 -11.25
N ASP A 11 16.07 6.23 -10.13
CA ASP A 11 15.89 5.48 -8.88
C ASP A 11 15.67 6.42 -7.70
N LEU A 12 14.57 6.21 -6.97
CA LEU A 12 14.17 7.07 -5.84
C LEU A 12 15.19 7.09 -4.70
N LEU A 13 15.81 5.96 -4.39
CA LEU A 13 16.78 5.89 -3.29
C LEU A 13 18.08 6.60 -3.67
N LYS A 14 18.52 6.44 -4.92
CA LYS A 14 19.69 7.15 -5.44
C LYS A 14 19.45 8.65 -5.51
N ASP A 15 18.25 9.07 -5.92
CA ASP A 15 17.84 10.47 -5.94
C ASP A 15 17.88 11.07 -4.53
N PHE A 16 17.33 10.37 -3.54
CA PHE A 16 17.38 10.81 -2.14
C PHE A 16 18.83 10.96 -1.65
N VAL A 17 19.66 9.93 -1.84
CA VAL A 17 21.07 9.94 -1.39
C VAL A 17 21.85 11.08 -2.08
N HIS A 18 21.63 11.28 -3.38
CA HIS A 18 22.22 12.39 -4.14
C HIS A 18 21.76 13.76 -3.61
N SER A 19 20.46 13.91 -3.31
CA SER A 19 19.88 15.18 -2.83
C SER A 19 20.42 15.62 -1.48
N ILE A 20 20.82 14.66 -0.62
CA ILE A 20 21.47 14.95 0.67
C ILE A 20 22.99 15.05 0.58
N GLY A 21 23.55 15.06 -0.62
CA GLY A 21 24.98 15.25 -0.89
C GLY A 21 25.85 14.01 -0.66
N LEU A 22 25.27 12.83 -0.51
CA LEU A 22 26.00 11.58 -0.36
C LEU A 22 26.23 10.90 -1.71
N LYS A 23 27.30 10.12 -1.80
CA LYS A 23 27.61 9.30 -2.97
C LYS A 23 27.04 7.90 -2.75
N TRP A 24 26.27 7.42 -3.74
CA TRP A 24 25.79 6.04 -3.75
C TRP A 24 26.95 5.07 -3.98
N ASP A 25 27.11 4.08 -3.10
CA ASP A 25 28.12 3.03 -3.20
C ASP A 25 27.59 1.67 -2.72
N ASN A 26 28.48 0.68 -2.58
CA ASN A 26 28.13 -0.68 -2.20
C ASN A 26 27.84 -0.87 -0.69
N GLU A 27 28.01 0.17 0.12
CA GLU A 27 27.68 0.13 1.56
C GLU A 27 26.19 0.34 1.81
N PHE A 28 25.45 0.88 0.83
CA PHE A 28 24.01 1.03 0.92
C PHE A 28 23.29 -0.31 0.78
N VAL A 29 22.65 -0.75 1.83
CA VAL A 29 21.81 -1.96 1.84
C VAL A 29 20.39 -1.57 1.41
N ILE A 30 19.97 -2.05 0.24
CA ILE A 30 18.60 -1.83 -0.24
C ILE A 30 17.68 -2.79 0.52
N PRO A 31 16.72 -2.28 1.32
CA PRO A 31 15.77 -3.16 2.01
C PRO A 31 14.88 -3.88 0.99
N PRO A 32 14.41 -5.09 1.33
CA PRO A 32 13.44 -5.76 0.48
C PRO A 32 12.16 -4.91 0.38
N LYS A 33 11.47 -5.04 -0.74
CA LYS A 33 10.20 -4.33 -0.97
C LYS A 33 9.22 -4.66 0.16
N GLN A 34 8.76 -3.63 0.84
CA GLN A 34 7.83 -3.73 1.97
C GLN A 34 6.53 -2.99 1.65
N ASN A 35 5.53 -3.18 2.49
CA ASN A 35 4.23 -2.50 2.40
C ASN A 35 3.50 -2.75 1.08
N GLU A 36 3.55 -3.97 0.58
CA GLU A 36 2.72 -4.35 -0.56
C GLU A 36 1.24 -4.30 -0.18
N SER A 37 0.43 -3.82 -1.13
CA SER A 37 -1.02 -3.75 -0.93
C SER A 37 -1.63 -5.14 -0.82
N LEU A 38 -2.61 -5.29 0.05
CA LEU A 38 -3.39 -6.52 0.15
C LEU A 38 -4.30 -6.68 -1.08
N ASP A 39 -4.57 -7.93 -1.41
CA ASP A 39 -5.64 -8.29 -2.34
C ASP A 39 -7.02 -8.18 -1.66
N LEU A 40 -8.10 -8.32 -2.43
CA LEU A 40 -9.47 -8.22 -1.91
C LEU A 40 -9.76 -9.22 -0.78
N ILE A 41 -9.18 -10.42 -0.83
CA ILE A 41 -9.36 -11.43 0.22
C ILE A 41 -8.71 -10.94 1.50
N GLY A 42 -7.47 -10.46 1.40
CA GLY A 42 -6.75 -9.91 2.54
C GLY A 42 -7.44 -8.69 3.16
N VAL A 43 -7.97 -7.79 2.33
CA VAL A 43 -8.73 -6.62 2.78
C VAL A 43 -10.01 -7.03 3.52
N GLU A 44 -10.80 -7.95 2.94
CA GLU A 44 -12.04 -8.43 3.59
C GLU A 44 -11.75 -9.21 4.87
N LEU A 45 -10.72 -10.04 4.88
CA LEU A 45 -10.31 -10.77 6.07
C LEU A 45 -9.89 -9.80 7.18
N LEU A 46 -9.05 -8.81 6.83
CA LEU A 46 -8.57 -7.81 7.77
C LEU A 46 -9.70 -6.96 8.36
N LYS A 47 -10.64 -6.53 7.52
CA LYS A 47 -11.83 -5.77 7.93
C LYS A 47 -12.67 -6.52 8.95
N ARG A 48 -12.88 -7.83 8.76
CA ARG A 48 -13.62 -8.69 9.70
C ARG A 48 -12.85 -8.92 10.99
N ILE A 49 -11.56 -9.19 10.90
CA ILE A 49 -10.71 -9.43 12.07
C ILE A 49 -10.58 -8.19 12.95
N ASN A 50 -10.63 -6.98 12.39
CA ASN A 50 -10.58 -5.74 13.15
C ASN A 50 -11.64 -5.60 14.21
N GLN A 51 -12.79 -6.29 14.07
CA GLN A 51 -13.87 -6.31 15.06
C GLN A 51 -13.48 -7.10 16.32
N TYR A 52 -12.64 -8.11 16.18
CA TYR A 52 -12.23 -9.01 17.26
C TYR A 52 -10.82 -8.74 17.77
N LEU A 53 -9.96 -8.22 16.90
CA LEU A 53 -8.57 -7.93 17.19
C LEU A 53 -8.23 -6.52 16.72
N PRO A 54 -8.68 -5.48 17.44
CA PRO A 54 -8.43 -4.09 17.06
C PRO A 54 -6.95 -3.75 17.14
N TRP A 55 -6.53 -2.72 16.39
CA TRP A 55 -5.13 -2.25 16.34
C TRP A 55 -4.64 -1.77 17.71
N GLY A 56 -5.51 -1.14 18.50
CA GLY A 56 -5.20 -0.62 19.83
C GLY A 56 -6.27 -1.01 20.85
N ILE A 57 -5.83 -1.29 22.07
CA ILE A 57 -6.67 -1.54 23.24
C ILE A 57 -6.15 -0.62 24.36
N ASP A 58 -7.03 0.17 24.95
CA ASP A 58 -6.70 1.10 26.04
C ASP A 58 -5.48 2.01 25.75
N ASN A 59 -5.47 2.60 24.56
CA ASN A 59 -4.36 3.44 24.04
C ASN A 59 -3.00 2.75 23.90
N LYS A 60 -2.96 1.42 23.94
CA LYS A 60 -1.76 0.62 23.71
C LYS A 60 -1.86 -0.12 22.38
N ILE A 61 -0.72 -0.24 21.71
CA ILE A 61 -0.63 -1.02 20.46
C ILE A 61 -0.84 -2.50 20.79
N ASN A 62 -1.76 -3.12 20.06
CA ASN A 62 -1.98 -4.55 20.15
C ASN A 62 -0.92 -5.31 19.31
N HIS A 63 0.10 -5.85 19.97
CA HIS A 63 1.20 -6.57 19.32
C HIS A 63 0.72 -7.80 18.53
N LEU A 64 -0.30 -8.51 19.02
CA LEU A 64 -0.89 -9.65 18.30
C LEU A 64 -1.46 -9.23 16.95
N ARG A 65 -2.00 -8.01 16.89
CA ARG A 65 -2.50 -7.44 15.65
C ARG A 65 -1.38 -7.13 14.66
N GLY A 66 -0.24 -6.64 15.13
CA GLY A 66 0.94 -6.39 14.29
C GLY A 66 1.50 -7.68 13.67
N ASP A 67 1.60 -8.75 14.46
CA ASP A 67 2.06 -10.05 13.97
C ASP A 67 1.07 -10.64 12.96
N LEU A 68 -0.22 -10.57 13.21
CA LEU A 68 -1.24 -11.00 12.27
C LEU A 68 -1.14 -10.26 10.93
N THR A 69 -0.82 -8.96 10.94
CA THR A 69 -0.65 -8.19 9.71
C THR A 69 0.48 -8.74 8.84
N LYS A 70 1.60 -9.16 9.44
CA LYS A 70 2.70 -9.81 8.71
C LYS A 70 2.26 -11.10 8.02
N PHE A 71 1.49 -11.94 8.73
CA PHE A 71 0.94 -13.18 8.16
C PHE A 71 -0.05 -12.88 7.02
N ILE A 72 -0.97 -11.94 7.21
CA ILE A 72 -1.92 -11.56 6.16
C ILE A 72 -1.18 -11.06 4.93
N THR A 73 -0.19 -10.21 5.08
CA THR A 73 0.62 -9.71 3.96
C THR A 73 1.32 -10.84 3.22
N LYS A 74 1.90 -11.81 3.93
CA LYS A 74 2.56 -12.97 3.33
C LYS A 74 1.63 -13.76 2.37
N TYR A 75 0.36 -13.95 2.75
CA TYR A 75 -0.59 -14.76 1.99
C TYR A 75 -1.42 -13.97 0.99
N PHE A 76 -1.75 -12.72 1.31
CA PHE A 76 -2.74 -11.92 0.57
C PHE A 76 -2.15 -10.65 -0.02
N GLN A 77 -0.88 -10.68 -0.40
CA GLN A 77 -0.29 -9.61 -1.18
C GLN A 77 -0.97 -9.51 -2.55
N ASN A 78 -0.92 -8.33 -3.11
CA ASN A 78 -1.43 -8.02 -4.44
C ASN A 78 -0.67 -8.87 -5.49
N SER A 79 -1.07 -10.12 -5.59
CA SER A 79 -0.54 -11.05 -6.61
C SER A 79 -0.99 -10.57 -7.99
N ASN A 80 -0.36 -11.08 -9.06
CA ASN A 80 -0.64 -10.74 -10.47
C ASN A 80 -2.09 -11.04 -10.92
N ASN A 81 -2.99 -11.39 -9.99
CA ASN A 81 -4.39 -11.61 -10.26
C ASN A 81 -5.16 -10.28 -10.24
N TYR A 82 -5.33 -9.67 -11.39
CA TYR A 82 -6.08 -8.42 -11.55
C TYR A 82 -7.50 -8.46 -10.95
N HIS A 83 -8.14 -9.62 -10.90
CA HIS A 83 -9.48 -9.77 -10.32
C HIS A 83 -9.51 -9.61 -8.81
N LEU A 84 -8.39 -9.78 -8.15
CA LEU A 84 -8.25 -9.60 -6.70
C LEU A 84 -7.57 -8.28 -6.31
N LYS A 85 -7.15 -7.48 -7.28
CA LYS A 85 -6.55 -6.18 -7.00
C LYS A 85 -7.58 -5.26 -6.35
N PHE A 86 -7.32 -4.83 -5.11
CA PHE A 86 -8.16 -3.83 -4.46
C PHE A 86 -8.08 -2.49 -5.18
N GLN A 87 -9.23 -1.97 -5.56
CA GLN A 87 -9.39 -0.66 -6.19
C GLN A 87 -10.59 0.03 -5.56
N PRO A 88 -10.38 1.05 -4.70
CA PRO A 88 -11.45 1.69 -3.95
C PRO A 88 -12.47 2.37 -4.87
N PRO A 89 -13.64 2.77 -4.35
CA PRO A 89 -14.61 3.56 -5.09
C PRO A 89 -13.97 4.83 -5.66
N LYS A 90 -14.34 5.19 -6.88
CA LYS A 90 -13.84 6.39 -7.57
C LYS A 90 -14.05 7.67 -6.76
N GLU A 91 -15.20 7.77 -6.10
CA GLU A 91 -15.56 8.90 -5.23
C GLU A 91 -14.57 9.06 -4.07
N ILE A 92 -14.13 7.95 -3.49
CA ILE A 92 -13.14 7.98 -2.40
C ILE A 92 -11.79 8.48 -2.93
N ILE A 93 -11.36 8.01 -4.10
CA ILE A 93 -10.12 8.50 -4.72
C ILE A 93 -10.21 10.00 -5.00
N GLN A 94 -11.33 10.44 -5.57
CA GLN A 94 -11.54 11.86 -5.88
C GLN A 94 -11.52 12.71 -4.61
N SER A 95 -12.20 12.26 -3.55
CA SER A 95 -12.20 12.94 -2.24
C SER A 95 -10.78 13.10 -1.67
N TYR A 96 -9.93 12.08 -1.78
CA TYR A 96 -8.52 12.20 -1.37
C TYR A 96 -7.75 13.18 -2.24
N ILE A 97 -7.91 13.14 -3.55
CA ILE A 97 -7.26 14.08 -4.47
C ILE A 97 -7.63 15.52 -4.10
N ASP A 98 -8.91 15.78 -3.90
CA ASP A 98 -9.43 17.11 -3.60
C ASP A 98 -8.93 17.61 -2.22
N SER A 99 -8.87 16.74 -1.23
CA SER A 99 -8.41 17.10 0.12
C SER A 99 -6.93 17.47 0.21
N PHE A 100 -6.11 17.01 -0.73
CA PHE A 100 -4.68 17.33 -0.78
C PHE A 100 -4.32 18.41 -1.80
N GLU A 101 -5.25 18.89 -2.62
CA GLU A 101 -4.94 19.83 -3.70
C GLU A 101 -4.34 21.14 -3.16
N GLU A 102 -4.92 21.73 -2.09
CA GLU A 102 -4.44 22.97 -1.50
C GLU A 102 -3.03 22.82 -0.91
N SER A 103 -2.78 21.76 -0.15
CA SER A 103 -1.46 21.51 0.44
C SER A 103 -0.41 21.19 -0.64
N ASN A 104 -0.77 20.45 -1.67
CA ASN A 104 0.10 20.15 -2.80
C ASN A 104 0.48 21.43 -3.57
N GLU A 105 -0.47 22.34 -3.76
CA GLU A 105 -0.21 23.61 -4.44
C GLU A 105 0.67 24.53 -3.59
N TRP A 106 0.49 24.54 -2.28
CA TRP A 106 1.38 25.25 -1.37
C TRP A 106 2.82 24.72 -1.47
N VAL A 107 3.02 23.40 -1.37
CA VAL A 107 4.35 22.77 -1.52
C VAL A 107 4.96 23.09 -2.90
N ARG A 108 4.14 23.02 -3.97
CA ARG A 108 4.60 23.37 -5.31
C ARG A 108 5.14 24.80 -5.38
N LYS A 109 4.38 25.76 -4.88
CA LYS A 109 4.78 27.18 -4.93
C LYS A 109 6.06 27.45 -4.13
N GLU A 110 6.17 26.84 -2.96
CA GLU A 110 7.29 27.09 -2.05
C GLU A 110 8.59 26.41 -2.51
N PHE A 111 8.52 25.16 -2.95
CA PHE A 111 9.70 24.34 -3.20
C PHE A 111 9.94 24.00 -4.69
N PHE A 112 8.91 24.06 -5.51
CA PHE A 112 8.99 23.67 -6.93
C PHE A 112 8.30 24.70 -7.85
N PRO A 113 8.65 25.98 -7.77
CA PRO A 113 7.97 27.04 -8.51
C PRO A 113 8.08 26.89 -10.05
N TYR A 114 9.04 26.11 -10.51
CA TYR A 114 9.23 25.81 -11.92
C TYR A 114 8.29 24.72 -12.48
N LYS A 115 7.57 23.99 -11.60
CA LYS A 115 6.59 22.98 -12.00
C LYS A 115 5.21 23.61 -12.17
N GLU A 116 4.49 23.19 -13.20
CA GLU A 116 3.08 23.57 -13.37
C GLU A 116 2.19 22.95 -12.29
N ARG A 117 2.44 21.67 -11.94
CA ARG A 117 1.78 20.92 -10.87
C ARG A 117 2.80 20.10 -10.09
N LEU A 118 2.52 19.86 -8.80
CA LEU A 118 3.38 19.00 -7.97
C LEU A 118 3.27 17.52 -8.43
N PHE A 119 2.05 17.06 -8.70
CA PHE A 119 1.80 15.72 -9.20
C PHE A 119 0.94 15.78 -10.49
N PRO A 120 1.15 14.85 -11.42
CA PRO A 120 0.32 14.76 -12.62
C PRO A 120 -1.17 14.59 -12.26
N LYS A 121 -2.04 15.24 -13.02
CA LYS A 121 -3.48 15.06 -12.87
C LYS A 121 -3.85 13.60 -13.15
N GLN A 122 -4.52 12.96 -12.20
CA GLN A 122 -5.01 11.60 -12.41
C GLN A 122 -6.25 11.62 -13.28
N ASP A 123 -6.22 10.87 -14.38
CA ASP A 123 -7.41 10.61 -15.19
C ASP A 123 -8.12 9.36 -14.65
N LEU A 124 -9.31 9.56 -14.12
CA LEU A 124 -10.17 8.49 -13.61
C LEU A 124 -11.25 8.06 -14.61
N ALA A 125 -11.19 8.48 -15.89
CA ALA A 125 -12.21 8.13 -16.88
C ALA A 125 -12.30 6.62 -17.12
N ASN A 126 -11.15 5.95 -17.19
CA ASN A 126 -11.04 4.50 -17.39
C ASN A 126 -10.78 3.70 -16.10
N TYR A 127 -10.89 4.34 -14.94
CA TYR A 127 -10.70 3.67 -13.66
C TYR A 127 -11.82 2.67 -13.40
N LYS A 128 -11.45 1.43 -13.05
CA LYS A 128 -12.39 0.36 -12.71
C LYS A 128 -12.32 0.08 -11.22
N GLU A 129 -13.43 0.29 -10.55
CA GLU A 129 -13.59 -0.03 -9.14
C GLU A 129 -13.56 -1.54 -8.92
N ASN A 130 -12.93 -1.97 -7.83
CA ASN A 130 -12.89 -3.35 -7.40
C ASN A 130 -12.61 -3.41 -5.89
N TYR A 131 -13.62 -3.12 -5.08
CA TYR A 131 -13.49 -2.95 -3.63
C TYR A 131 -14.32 -3.95 -2.81
N GLU A 132 -15.10 -4.80 -3.48
CA GLU A 132 -15.91 -5.83 -2.85
C GLU A 132 -15.62 -7.21 -3.45
N LEU A 133 -15.48 -8.19 -2.57
CA LEU A 133 -15.37 -9.58 -2.98
C LEU A 133 -16.78 -10.12 -3.27
N LYS A 134 -17.14 -10.18 -4.53
CA LYS A 134 -18.49 -10.56 -4.98
C LYS A 134 -18.80 -12.05 -4.79
N GLU A 135 -17.79 -12.91 -4.79
CA GLU A 135 -17.94 -14.36 -4.72
C GLU A 135 -16.76 -14.98 -3.97
N MET A 136 -17.04 -15.97 -3.12
CA MET A 136 -16.04 -16.80 -2.44
C MET A 136 -15.82 -18.09 -3.19
N LYS A 137 -14.77 -18.11 -4.02
CA LYS A 137 -14.38 -19.30 -4.81
C LYS A 137 -13.66 -20.34 -3.95
N PRO A 138 -13.68 -21.62 -4.34
CA PRO A 138 -12.97 -22.68 -3.61
C PRO A 138 -11.48 -22.40 -3.39
N GLU A 139 -10.79 -21.84 -4.38
CA GLU A 139 -9.37 -21.47 -4.25
C GLU A 139 -9.11 -20.38 -3.20
N TYR A 140 -10.08 -19.50 -2.92
CA TYR A 140 -9.96 -18.49 -1.87
C TYR A 140 -10.07 -19.12 -0.48
N TRP A 141 -10.96 -20.10 -0.33
CA TRP A 141 -11.07 -20.89 0.91
C TRP A 141 -9.80 -21.69 1.16
N ASN A 142 -9.19 -22.29 0.14
CA ASN A 142 -7.92 -23.00 0.27
C ASN A 142 -6.82 -22.08 0.80
N LYS A 143 -6.70 -20.90 0.23
CA LYS A 143 -5.72 -19.88 0.64
C LYS A 143 -5.91 -19.42 2.07
N ILE A 144 -7.16 -19.21 2.50
CA ILE A 144 -7.51 -18.87 3.88
C ILE A 144 -7.16 -20.04 4.82
N SER A 145 -7.43 -21.27 4.41
CA SER A 145 -7.12 -22.45 5.21
C SER A 145 -5.62 -22.65 5.41
N GLU A 146 -4.81 -22.44 4.36
CA GLU A 146 -3.34 -22.44 4.45
C GLU A 146 -2.83 -21.37 5.41
N PHE A 147 -3.36 -20.15 5.31
CA PHE A 147 -3.05 -19.05 6.21
C PHE A 147 -3.35 -19.39 7.67
N ILE A 148 -4.53 -19.96 7.97
CA ILE A 148 -4.91 -20.38 9.33
C ILE A 148 -3.96 -21.47 9.83
N ALA A 149 -3.70 -22.48 8.99
CA ALA A 149 -2.81 -23.58 9.35
C ALA A 149 -1.38 -23.12 9.67
N ASP A 150 -0.86 -22.13 8.93
CA ASP A 150 0.48 -21.55 9.16
C ASP A 150 0.54 -20.78 10.49
N ILE A 151 -0.48 -20.01 10.82
CA ILE A 151 -0.58 -19.33 12.12
C ILE A 151 -0.55 -20.33 13.27
N VAL A 152 -1.33 -21.40 13.17
CA VAL A 152 -1.38 -22.43 14.24
C VAL A 152 -0.04 -23.13 14.40
N LYS A 153 0.64 -23.46 13.31
CA LYS A 153 1.96 -24.11 13.33
C LYS A 153 3.05 -23.19 13.91
N THR A 154 2.95 -21.90 13.69
CA THR A 154 3.97 -20.93 14.15
C THR A 154 3.85 -20.62 15.64
N LYS A 155 2.71 -20.90 16.25
CA LYS A 155 2.47 -20.68 17.70
C LYS A 155 2.81 -21.88 18.59
N ASN A 156 3.11 -23.02 17.99
CA ASN A 156 3.59 -24.22 18.68
C ASN A 156 5.11 -24.36 18.51
#